data_233cfda57cf30468fea3aa9e5de9f985
#
_entry.id   233cfda57cf30468fea3aa9e5de9f985
#
_cell.length_a   1.000
_cell.length_b   1.000
_cell.length_c   1.000
_cell.angle_alpha   90.00
_cell.angle_beta   90.00
_cell.angle_gamma   90.00
#
_symmetry.space_group_name_H-M   'P 1'
#
loop_
_entity.id
_entity.type
_entity.pdbx_description
1 polymer ?
#
loop_
_entity_poly.entity_id
_entity_poly.type
_entity_poly.pdbx_seq_one_letter_code
_entity_poly.pdbx_strand_id
1 'polypeptide(L)'
;MIERYSRKEIKNIWNDKNKYSIWLDIEIAAAEAMEKLKIIPKGVSKKVKSRAKIDVQRILKIEEKVKHDVIAFLTSISEKVGKDARYLHKGMTSSDVLDTCFNLQLKQSGEILLKDINQLLISIKRQALKHKYTLCIGRSHGIHAEPITFGLKMLTFY
;
A
#
# COMPACT_ATOMS: atom_id res chain seq x y z
N MET A 1 1.27 12.97 -5.45
CA MET A 1 1.40 13.39 -4.03
C MET A 1 2.54 14.42 -3.94
N ILE A 2 2.37 15.52 -3.19
CA ILE A 2 3.42 16.54 -3.06
C ILE A 2 4.50 16.01 -2.11
N GLU A 3 5.73 15.83 -2.60
CA GLU A 3 6.81 15.14 -1.85
C GLU A 3 7.11 15.75 -0.48
N ARG A 4 7.23 17.08 -0.41
CA ARG A 4 7.57 17.80 0.85
C ARG A 4 6.51 17.70 1.94
N TYR A 5 5.28 17.29 1.60
CA TYR A 5 4.18 17.13 2.54
C TYR A 5 3.80 15.67 2.80
N SER A 6 4.58 14.74 2.27
CA SER A 6 4.28 13.32 2.33
C SER A 6 5.29 12.57 3.18
N ARG A 7 4.82 11.72 4.08
CA ARG A 7 5.70 10.80 4.80
C ARG A 7 6.28 9.78 3.82
N LYS A 8 7.56 9.49 3.98
CA LYS A 8 8.31 8.59 3.10
C LYS A 8 7.68 7.19 3.02
N GLU A 9 7.19 6.68 4.14
CA GLU A 9 6.56 5.36 4.22
C GLU A 9 5.30 5.28 3.35
N ILE A 10 4.40 6.26 3.47
CA ILE A 10 3.18 6.33 2.66
C ILE A 10 3.51 6.58 1.18
N LYS A 11 4.47 7.48 0.91
CA LYS A 11 4.91 7.72 -0.47
C LYS A 11 5.42 6.44 -1.14
N ASN A 12 6.18 5.61 -0.41
CA ASN A 12 6.72 4.36 -0.94
C ASN A 12 5.62 3.35 -1.29
N ILE A 13 4.51 3.32 -0.53
CA ILE A 13 3.37 2.44 -0.82
C ILE A 13 2.69 2.84 -2.14
N TRP A 14 2.55 4.15 -2.38
CA TRP A 14 1.79 4.69 -3.52
C TRP A 14 2.65 5.06 -4.72
N ASN A 15 3.92 4.63 -4.79
CA ASN A 15 4.76 4.82 -5.95
C ASN A 15 4.57 3.70 -6.99
N ASP A 16 4.92 4.00 -8.24
CA ASP A 16 4.79 3.05 -9.35
C ASP A 16 5.63 1.79 -9.17
N LYS A 17 6.79 1.88 -8.53
CA LYS A 17 7.63 0.70 -8.29
C LYS A 17 6.94 -0.30 -7.39
N ASN A 18 6.31 0.15 -6.29
CA ASN A 18 5.54 -0.72 -5.39
C ASN A 18 4.31 -1.27 -6.11
N LYS A 19 3.57 -0.41 -6.82
CA LYS A 19 2.42 -0.83 -7.63
C LYS A 19 2.77 -1.99 -8.57
N TYR A 20 3.76 -1.81 -9.42
CA TYR A 20 4.15 -2.86 -10.37
C TYR A 20 4.80 -4.08 -9.71
N SER A 21 5.43 -3.93 -8.54
CA SER A 21 5.91 -5.08 -7.76
C SER A 21 4.75 -5.93 -7.26
N ILE A 22 3.69 -5.31 -6.76
CA ILE A 22 2.47 -6.01 -6.33
C ILE A 22 1.78 -6.69 -7.54
N TRP A 23 1.72 -6.01 -8.69
CA TRP A 23 1.18 -6.63 -9.91
C TRP A 23 1.94 -7.90 -10.29
N LEU A 24 3.27 -7.85 -10.22
CA LEU A 24 4.10 -9.03 -10.49
C LEU A 24 3.83 -10.16 -9.49
N ASP A 25 3.69 -9.84 -8.21
CA ASP A 25 3.38 -10.83 -7.17
C ASP A 25 2.01 -11.48 -7.40
N ILE A 26 1.00 -10.72 -7.83
CA ILE A 26 -0.33 -11.23 -8.18
C ILE A 26 -0.23 -12.20 -9.36
N GLU A 27 0.47 -11.81 -10.45
CA GLU A 27 0.67 -12.66 -11.62
C GLU A 27 1.41 -13.96 -11.29
N ILE A 28 2.44 -13.88 -10.42
CA ILE A 28 3.18 -15.06 -9.96
C ILE A 28 2.27 -15.96 -9.13
N ALA A 29 1.48 -15.40 -8.21
CA ALA A 29 0.56 -16.19 -7.38
C ALA A 29 -0.51 -16.89 -8.22
N ALA A 30 -1.06 -16.20 -9.23
CA ALA A 30 -1.99 -16.80 -10.18
C ALA A 30 -1.32 -17.94 -10.98
N ALA A 31 -0.10 -17.73 -11.46
CA ALA A 31 0.66 -18.76 -12.16
C ALA A 31 0.96 -19.97 -11.26
N GLU A 32 1.32 -19.76 -9.99
CA GLU A 32 1.51 -20.85 -9.02
C GLU A 32 0.23 -21.68 -8.78
N ALA A 33 -0.91 -21.02 -8.71
CA ALA A 33 -2.20 -21.69 -8.58
C ALA A 33 -2.52 -22.51 -9.85
N MET A 34 -2.29 -21.95 -11.03
CA MET A 34 -2.52 -22.65 -12.31
C MET A 34 -1.56 -23.83 -12.53
N GLU A 35 -0.32 -23.74 -12.03
CA GLU A 35 0.60 -24.88 -12.03
C GLU A 35 0.08 -26.04 -11.16
N LYS A 36 -0.45 -25.74 -9.97
CA LYS A 36 -1.06 -26.74 -9.06
C LYS A 36 -2.25 -27.43 -9.72
N LEU A 37 -3.06 -26.66 -10.45
CA LEU A 37 -4.22 -27.17 -11.21
C LEU A 37 -3.84 -27.82 -12.55
N LYS A 38 -2.56 -27.87 -12.92
CA LYS A 38 -2.03 -28.39 -14.20
C LYS A 38 -2.60 -27.66 -15.45
N ILE A 39 -3.02 -26.40 -15.28
CA ILE A 39 -3.51 -25.56 -16.40
C ILE A 39 -2.34 -25.00 -17.21
N ILE A 40 -1.21 -24.76 -16.55
CA ILE A 40 0.04 -24.34 -17.16
C ILE A 40 1.18 -25.29 -16.76
N PRO A 41 2.30 -25.32 -17.52
CA PRO A 41 3.45 -26.19 -17.20
C PRO A 41 4.07 -25.83 -15.84
N LYS A 42 4.51 -26.86 -15.10
CA LYS A 42 5.20 -26.70 -13.83
C LYS A 42 6.52 -25.94 -14.01
N GLY A 43 6.79 -25.01 -13.09
CA GLY A 43 8.04 -24.24 -13.02
C GLY A 43 8.01 -22.89 -13.75
N VAL A 44 6.90 -22.51 -14.37
CA VAL A 44 6.71 -21.19 -15.01
C VAL A 44 6.83 -20.07 -13.96
N SER A 45 6.10 -20.18 -12.85
CA SER A 45 6.11 -19.19 -11.76
C SER A 45 7.52 -18.97 -11.21
N LYS A 46 8.28 -20.05 -11.00
CA LYS A 46 9.68 -19.97 -10.53
C LYS A 46 10.58 -19.24 -11.52
N LYS A 47 10.41 -19.50 -12.83
CA LYS A 47 11.19 -18.83 -13.88
C LYS A 47 10.80 -17.35 -13.98
N VAL A 48 9.52 -17.03 -13.92
CA VAL A 48 9.04 -15.64 -13.88
C VAL A 48 9.65 -14.92 -12.69
N LYS A 49 9.52 -15.46 -11.47
CA LYS A 49 10.05 -14.87 -10.25
C LYS A 49 11.57 -14.63 -10.32
N SER A 50 12.32 -15.52 -10.95
CA SER A 50 13.79 -15.38 -11.03
C SER A 50 14.28 -14.41 -12.11
N ARG A 51 13.50 -14.19 -13.18
CA ARG A 51 13.91 -13.39 -14.34
C ARG A 51 13.23 -12.05 -14.46
N ALA A 52 12.02 -11.90 -13.91
CA ALA A 52 11.28 -10.67 -13.98
C ALA A 52 12.00 -9.53 -13.23
N LYS A 53 12.01 -8.36 -13.83
CA LYS A 53 12.54 -7.13 -13.24
C LYS A 53 11.59 -5.99 -13.55
N ILE A 54 11.23 -5.24 -12.51
CA ILE A 54 10.39 -4.04 -12.65
C ILE A 54 11.25 -2.89 -13.18
N ASP A 55 10.89 -2.42 -14.33
CA ASP A 55 11.47 -1.23 -14.97
C ASP A 55 10.33 -0.24 -15.27
N VAL A 56 10.11 0.67 -14.32
CA VAL A 56 9.01 1.65 -14.39
C VAL A 56 9.10 2.51 -15.66
N GLN A 57 10.29 2.97 -16.00
CA GLN A 57 10.48 3.84 -17.18
C GLN A 57 10.17 3.08 -18.48
N ARG A 58 10.54 1.80 -18.54
CA ARG A 58 10.22 0.96 -19.69
C ARG A 58 8.72 0.72 -19.81
N ILE A 59 8.03 0.46 -18.69
CA ILE A 59 6.58 0.26 -18.65
C ILE A 59 5.87 1.51 -19.18
N LEU A 60 6.18 2.69 -18.64
CA LEU A 60 5.58 3.95 -19.06
C LEU A 60 5.81 4.23 -20.57
N LYS A 61 7.03 3.99 -21.07
CA LYS A 61 7.34 4.16 -22.49
C LYS A 61 6.56 3.21 -23.41
N ILE A 62 6.26 1.99 -22.93
CA ILE A 62 5.41 1.05 -23.68
C ILE A 62 3.96 1.52 -23.63
N GLU A 63 3.48 1.98 -22.46
CA GLU A 63 2.13 2.47 -22.26
C GLU A 63 1.78 3.66 -23.17
N GLU A 64 2.72 4.58 -23.39
CA GLU A 64 2.56 5.68 -24.35
C GLU A 64 2.13 5.20 -25.75
N LYS A 65 2.56 4.00 -26.13
CA LYS A 65 2.26 3.39 -27.44
C LYS A 65 0.99 2.55 -27.43
N VAL A 66 0.89 1.65 -26.44
CA VAL A 66 -0.22 0.67 -26.39
C VAL A 66 -1.48 1.22 -25.75
N LYS A 67 -1.39 2.33 -25.03
CA LYS A 67 -2.50 3.01 -24.32
C LYS A 67 -3.26 2.10 -23.36
N HIS A 68 -2.53 1.16 -22.73
CA HIS A 68 -3.09 0.20 -21.77
C HIS A 68 -2.02 -0.21 -20.77
N ASP A 69 -2.25 0.07 -19.50
CA ASP A 69 -1.29 -0.08 -18.40
C ASP A 69 -0.88 -1.54 -18.13
N VAL A 70 -1.85 -2.45 -17.97
CA VAL A 70 -1.56 -3.87 -17.71
C VAL A 70 -0.84 -4.52 -18.89
N ILE A 71 -1.22 -4.19 -20.13
CA ILE A 71 -0.53 -4.70 -21.33
C ILE A 71 0.91 -4.15 -21.38
N ALA A 72 1.12 -2.90 -21.06
CA ALA A 72 2.46 -2.29 -20.99
C ALA A 72 3.34 -2.99 -19.95
N PHE A 73 2.80 -3.23 -18.76
CA PHE A 73 3.46 -3.97 -17.70
C PHE A 73 3.85 -5.38 -18.14
N LEU A 74 2.89 -6.18 -18.64
CA LEU A 74 3.12 -7.54 -19.09
C LEU A 74 4.14 -7.60 -20.23
N THR A 75 4.11 -6.64 -21.16
CA THR A 75 5.08 -6.52 -22.25
C THR A 75 6.49 -6.31 -21.71
N SER A 76 6.66 -5.37 -20.77
CA SER A 76 7.95 -5.12 -20.12
C SER A 76 8.49 -6.34 -19.37
N ILE A 77 7.62 -7.08 -18.67
CA ILE A 77 7.99 -8.33 -18.01
C ILE A 77 8.39 -9.40 -19.03
N SER A 78 7.66 -9.52 -20.14
CA SER A 78 7.93 -10.52 -21.17
C SER A 78 9.29 -10.34 -21.83
N GLU A 79 9.77 -9.10 -21.98
CA GLU A 79 11.11 -8.79 -22.50
C GLU A 79 12.24 -9.41 -21.66
N LYS A 80 12.01 -9.63 -20.36
CA LYS A 80 12.98 -10.20 -19.42
C LYS A 80 12.79 -11.70 -19.20
N VAL A 81 11.55 -12.15 -19.14
CA VAL A 81 11.16 -13.54 -18.86
C VAL A 81 11.26 -14.42 -20.10
N GLY A 82 10.94 -13.88 -21.28
CA GLY A 82 10.93 -14.59 -22.54
C GLY A 82 9.68 -15.46 -22.70
N LYS A 83 9.82 -16.62 -23.34
CA LYS A 83 8.70 -17.47 -23.77
C LYS A 83 7.74 -17.91 -22.66
N ASP A 84 8.21 -18.00 -21.41
CA ASP A 84 7.38 -18.41 -20.27
C ASP A 84 6.36 -17.31 -19.89
N ALA A 85 6.59 -16.05 -20.26
CA ALA A 85 5.67 -14.93 -19.99
C ALA A 85 4.29 -15.10 -20.65
N ARG A 86 4.15 -15.91 -21.69
CA ARG A 86 2.86 -16.21 -22.34
C ARG A 86 1.82 -16.87 -21.43
N TYR A 87 2.23 -17.35 -20.28
CA TYR A 87 1.35 -17.95 -19.27
C TYR A 87 0.87 -16.97 -18.22
N LEU A 88 1.44 -15.75 -18.16
CA LEU A 88 0.96 -14.68 -17.30
C LEU A 88 -0.39 -14.16 -17.80
N HIS A 89 -1.17 -13.63 -16.89
CA HIS A 89 -2.48 -13.02 -17.13
C HIS A 89 -3.52 -13.96 -17.79
N LYS A 90 -3.26 -15.26 -17.77
CA LYS A 90 -4.14 -16.24 -18.39
C LYS A 90 -5.43 -16.39 -17.59
N GLY A 91 -6.57 -16.12 -18.25
CA GLY A 91 -7.89 -16.20 -17.60
C GLY A 91 -8.19 -15.09 -16.59
N MET A 92 -7.39 -14.04 -16.56
CA MET A 92 -7.59 -12.87 -15.73
C MET A 92 -8.02 -11.67 -16.56
N THR A 93 -8.68 -10.73 -15.92
CA THR A 93 -8.93 -9.38 -16.45
C THR A 93 -8.04 -8.35 -15.74
N SER A 94 -7.91 -7.16 -16.33
CA SER A 94 -7.10 -6.08 -15.72
C SER A 94 -7.54 -5.76 -14.30
N SER A 95 -8.86 -5.75 -14.02
CA SER A 95 -9.39 -5.47 -12.68
C SER A 95 -8.97 -6.48 -11.63
N ASP A 96 -8.73 -7.74 -11.99
CA ASP A 96 -8.20 -8.75 -11.04
C ASP A 96 -6.85 -8.33 -10.47
N VAL A 97 -6.02 -7.67 -11.28
CA VAL A 97 -4.70 -7.16 -10.88
C VAL A 97 -4.82 -5.79 -10.21
N LEU A 98 -5.58 -4.87 -10.83
CA LEU A 98 -5.70 -3.48 -10.37
C LEU A 98 -6.36 -3.40 -8.99
N ASP A 99 -7.51 -4.05 -8.81
CA ASP A 99 -8.28 -3.97 -7.57
C ASP A 99 -7.58 -4.74 -6.44
N THR A 100 -6.98 -5.88 -6.73
CA THR A 100 -6.17 -6.61 -5.75
C THR A 100 -4.97 -5.79 -5.29
N CYS A 101 -4.26 -5.14 -6.23
CA CYS A 101 -3.15 -4.26 -5.92
C CYS A 101 -3.60 -3.07 -5.05
N PHE A 102 -4.69 -2.41 -5.42
CA PHE A 102 -5.23 -1.28 -4.68
C PHE A 102 -5.58 -1.66 -3.23
N ASN A 103 -6.24 -2.79 -3.04
CA ASN A 103 -6.57 -3.28 -1.71
C ASN A 103 -5.33 -3.64 -0.88
N LEU A 104 -4.28 -4.18 -1.49
CA LEU A 104 -3.00 -4.42 -0.79
C LEU A 104 -2.32 -3.12 -0.38
N GLN A 105 -2.34 -2.08 -1.24
CA GLN A 105 -1.82 -0.75 -0.90
C GLN A 105 -2.64 -0.09 0.22
N LEU A 106 -3.97 -0.23 0.22
CA LEU A 106 -4.82 0.22 1.32
C LEU A 106 -4.48 -0.49 2.62
N LYS A 107 -4.29 -1.81 2.58
CA LYS A 107 -3.87 -2.59 3.75
C LYS A 107 -2.52 -2.10 4.29
N GLN A 108 -1.50 -1.96 3.44
CA GLN A 108 -0.19 -1.44 3.82
C GLN A 108 -0.28 -0.05 4.47
N SER A 109 -1.11 0.83 3.90
CA SER A 109 -1.35 2.17 4.46
C SER A 109 -2.09 2.12 5.80
N GLY A 110 -3.11 1.28 5.91
CA GLY A 110 -3.89 1.07 7.12
C GLY A 110 -3.05 0.57 8.29
N GLU A 111 -2.11 -0.34 8.05
CA GLU A 111 -1.18 -0.84 9.05
C GLU A 111 -0.29 0.27 9.63
N ILE A 112 0.17 1.21 8.79
CA ILE A 112 0.94 2.38 9.25
C ILE A 112 0.06 3.29 10.09
N LEU A 113 -1.16 3.60 9.63
CA LEU A 113 -2.09 4.48 10.35
C LEU A 113 -2.49 3.89 11.71
N LEU A 114 -2.77 2.60 11.78
CA LEU A 114 -3.08 1.92 13.04
C LEU A 114 -1.91 1.98 14.03
N LYS A 115 -0.68 1.80 13.53
CA LYS A 115 0.52 1.96 14.35
C LYS A 115 0.64 3.38 14.90
N ASP A 116 0.39 4.39 14.07
CA ASP A 116 0.46 5.80 14.47
C ASP A 116 -0.63 6.15 15.51
N ILE A 117 -1.85 5.67 15.32
CA ILE A 117 -2.96 5.85 16.28
C ILE A 117 -2.59 5.23 17.64
N ASN A 118 -2.06 4.00 17.64
CA ASN A 118 -1.63 3.36 18.87
C ASN A 118 -0.55 4.16 19.61
N GLN A 119 0.43 4.71 18.88
CA GLN A 119 1.46 5.58 19.48
C GLN A 119 0.87 6.89 20.02
N LEU A 120 -0.10 7.46 19.31
CA LEU A 120 -0.82 8.64 19.77
C LEU A 120 -1.58 8.36 21.06
N LEU A 121 -2.34 7.28 21.14
CA LEU A 121 -3.10 6.85 22.33
C LEU A 121 -2.16 6.67 23.54
N ILE A 122 -1.03 5.99 23.36
CA ILE A 122 -0.01 5.84 24.42
C ILE A 122 0.46 7.22 24.93
N SER A 123 0.71 8.13 24.00
CA SER A 123 1.19 9.47 24.33
C SER A 123 0.13 10.30 25.06
N ILE A 124 -1.12 10.26 24.59
CA ILE A 124 -2.26 10.95 25.23
C ILE A 124 -2.47 10.41 26.63
N LYS A 125 -2.54 9.09 26.80
CA LYS A 125 -2.69 8.45 28.12
C LYS A 125 -1.60 8.89 29.08
N ARG A 126 -0.34 8.90 28.66
CA ARG A 126 0.79 9.36 29.46
C ARG A 126 0.62 10.80 29.90
N GLN A 127 0.22 11.71 29.00
CA GLN A 127 -0.01 13.12 29.33
C GLN A 127 -1.23 13.29 30.23
N ALA A 128 -2.31 12.56 30.01
CA ALA A 128 -3.49 12.58 30.87
C ALA A 128 -3.15 12.21 32.30
N LEU A 129 -2.40 11.13 32.52
CA LEU A 129 -1.97 10.70 33.85
C LEU A 129 -0.99 11.68 34.50
N LYS A 130 -0.03 12.20 33.73
CA LYS A 130 0.96 13.17 34.22
C LYS A 130 0.30 14.44 34.71
N HIS A 131 -0.73 14.91 34.02
CA HIS A 131 -1.39 16.19 34.28
C HIS A 131 -2.78 16.06 34.93
N LYS A 132 -3.07 14.93 35.58
CA LYS A 132 -4.39 14.66 36.19
C LYS A 132 -4.83 15.69 37.20
N TYR A 133 -3.90 16.39 37.85
CA TYR A 133 -4.16 17.45 38.85
C TYR A 133 -3.73 18.85 38.39
N THR A 134 -3.25 19.01 37.15
CA THR A 134 -2.87 20.33 36.63
C THR A 134 -4.14 21.11 36.28
N LEU A 135 -4.45 22.11 37.06
CA LEU A 135 -5.65 22.95 36.90
C LEU A 135 -5.56 23.74 35.56
N CYS A 136 -6.67 23.82 34.89
CA CYS A 136 -6.88 24.68 33.74
C CYS A 136 -8.35 25.08 33.62
N ILE A 137 -8.66 26.07 32.79
CA ILE A 137 -10.03 26.52 32.55
C ILE A 137 -10.61 25.76 31.33
N GLY A 138 -11.76 25.11 31.55
CA GLY A 138 -12.66 24.72 30.49
C GLY A 138 -13.23 25.94 29.78
N ARG A 139 -13.53 25.81 28.49
CA ARG A 139 -14.12 26.89 27.70
C ARG A 139 -15.37 26.40 26.98
N SER A 140 -16.39 27.26 26.97
CA SER A 140 -17.59 27.07 26.14
C SER A 140 -17.76 28.33 25.28
N HIS A 141 -17.96 28.16 23.99
CA HIS A 141 -18.03 29.27 23.01
C HIS A 141 -16.84 30.25 23.10
N GLY A 142 -15.64 29.74 23.42
CA GLY A 142 -14.43 30.57 23.60
C GLY A 142 -14.33 31.32 24.93
N ILE A 143 -15.36 31.27 25.80
CA ILE A 143 -15.44 31.96 27.09
C ILE A 143 -15.03 31.00 28.21
N HIS A 144 -14.46 31.55 29.30
CA HIS A 144 -14.14 30.78 30.50
C HIS A 144 -15.43 30.18 31.08
N ALA A 145 -15.40 28.89 31.36
CA ALA A 145 -16.48 28.14 31.98
C ALA A 145 -15.99 27.51 33.29
N GLU A 146 -15.99 26.21 33.38
CA GLU A 146 -15.69 25.52 34.63
C GLU A 146 -14.20 25.22 34.79
N PRO A 147 -13.64 25.21 36.01
CA PRO A 147 -12.33 24.68 36.29
C PRO A 147 -12.28 23.19 35.93
N ILE A 148 -11.29 22.78 35.18
CA ILE A 148 -11.01 21.39 34.81
C ILE A 148 -9.54 21.08 35.06
N THR A 149 -9.12 19.84 34.76
CA THR A 149 -7.70 19.51 34.73
C THR A 149 -7.22 19.31 33.29
N PHE A 150 -5.96 19.62 33.02
CA PHE A 150 -5.35 19.36 31.74
C PHE A 150 -5.34 17.88 31.41
N GLY A 151 -5.21 17.00 32.43
CA GLY A 151 -5.32 15.56 32.26
C GLY A 151 -6.70 15.13 31.73
N LEU A 152 -7.79 15.73 32.29
CA LEU A 152 -9.15 15.47 31.81
C LEU A 152 -9.29 15.92 30.33
N LYS A 153 -8.75 17.11 30.01
CA LYS A 153 -8.72 17.58 28.62
C LYS A 153 -8.00 16.61 27.66
N MET A 154 -6.90 15.99 28.11
CA MET A 154 -6.22 14.98 27.30
C MET A 154 -7.05 13.72 27.11
N LEU A 155 -7.83 13.30 28.11
CA LEU A 155 -8.71 12.14 28.02
C LEU A 155 -9.83 12.30 26.98
N THR A 156 -10.25 13.53 26.65
CA THR A 156 -11.26 13.76 25.59
C THR A 156 -10.75 13.39 24.19
N PHE A 157 -9.43 13.22 24.03
CA PHE A 157 -8.80 12.78 22.78
C PHE A 157 -8.41 11.29 22.80
N TYR A 158 -8.57 10.60 23.91
CA TYR A 158 -8.27 9.16 24.07
C TYR A 158 -9.43 8.29 23.64
#